data_043ee9e52fd4e8f4b36db24bc40e0a9f
#
_entry.id   043ee9e52fd4e8f4b36db24bc40e0a9f
#
_cell.length_a   1.000
_cell.length_b   1.000
_cell.length_c   1.000
_cell.angle_alpha   90.00
_cell.angle_beta   90.00
_cell.angle_gamma   90.00
#
_symmetry.space_group_name_H-M   'P 1'
#
loop_
_entity.id
_entity.type
_entity.pdbx_description
1 polymer ?
#
loop_
_entity_poly.entity_id
_entity_poly.type
_entity_poly.pdbx_seq_one_letter_code
_entity_poly.pdbx_strand_id
1 'polypeptide(L)'
;MRRFLYERAIEGESSRRRPPGAPSVRRGARRDRPRSENGGVELLIGRPARDVGGGDAAAYLDSATVLVTGAAGSIGAELCRRVARAGARRLILVEQAEAPLVELAGDLGDAGVEVVPVLADVRSLPRALNVLERHRPDVVFHAAAYKQVPLLEEHPVEAVATNVLGTAAVVAAALRAGVQRLVFFSTDKAVEATSVLGRTKAAAEWIVANAGRENGVAYTSIRLGNVVDSAGSILPRFRRQLERGAALTVTDPQATRYLMTAGEAAGLAVAAGALAEPEVVFWLDCGPPVPIVDLARRLARVHDVEARIEVVGLRPGERLHELLCRGDDVVATTRFPYVLCTPVERVAPEWLDRRIAALARHAELASAAGVRAALAALHESAPVPFSAAVALTP
;
A
#
# COMPACT_ATOMS: atom_id res chain seq x y z
N MET A 1 19.12 26.68 -20.75
CA MET A 1 17.79 27.22 -20.37
C MET A 1 17.05 26.35 -19.34
N ARG A 2 17.63 25.23 -18.81
CA ARG A 2 17.03 24.35 -17.78
C ARG A 2 17.52 24.57 -16.34
N ARG A 3 18.53 25.47 -16.16
CA ARG A 3 19.13 25.77 -14.84
C ARG A 3 18.62 27.09 -14.21
N PHE A 4 17.90 27.91 -14.98
CA PHE A 4 17.55 29.28 -14.62
C PHE A 4 16.21 29.46 -13.85
N LEU A 5 15.37 28.43 -13.78
CA LEU A 5 14.07 28.54 -13.10
C LEU A 5 14.07 28.01 -11.65
N TYR A 6 15.12 27.30 -11.25
CA TYR A 6 15.20 26.71 -9.89
C TYR A 6 15.97 27.59 -8.89
N GLU A 7 16.87 28.47 -9.38
CA GLU A 7 17.70 29.34 -8.53
C GLU A 7 17.03 30.66 -8.12
N ARG A 8 15.90 31.05 -8.70
CA ARG A 8 15.21 32.32 -8.36
C ARG A 8 14.17 32.23 -7.24
N ALA A 9 13.87 31.04 -6.73
CA ALA A 9 12.88 30.84 -5.65
C ALA A 9 13.49 30.89 -4.24
N ILE A 10 14.83 30.94 -4.10
CA ILE A 10 15.51 30.85 -2.80
C ILE A 10 16.13 32.18 -2.35
N GLU A 11 16.21 33.22 -3.18
CA GLU A 11 16.86 34.50 -2.84
C GLU A 11 15.91 35.66 -2.54
N GLY A 12 14.85 35.44 -1.84
CA GLY A 12 13.91 36.49 -1.52
C GLY A 12 13.24 36.41 -0.17
N GLU A 13 13.99 36.37 0.95
CA GLU A 13 13.49 36.82 2.25
C GLU A 13 14.55 36.76 3.34
N SER A 14 15.46 37.72 3.36
CA SER A 14 16.21 38.07 4.57
C SER A 14 16.15 39.58 4.77
N SER A 15 15.19 40.05 5.55
CA SER A 15 15.29 41.21 6.45
C SER A 15 13.89 41.68 6.89
N ARG A 16 13.38 41.15 7.99
CA ARG A 16 12.42 41.88 8.82
C ARG A 16 12.87 41.79 10.27
N ARG A 17 13.23 42.98 10.81
CA ARG A 17 13.62 43.20 12.20
C ARG A 17 12.47 42.86 13.13
N ARG A 18 12.79 42.15 14.22
CA ARG A 18 11.88 41.91 15.36
C ARG A 18 11.69 43.21 16.17
N PRO A 19 10.47 43.52 16.64
CA PRO A 19 10.25 44.49 17.69
C PRO A 19 10.62 43.92 19.08
N PRO A 20 11.08 44.72 20.03
CA PRO A 20 11.46 44.28 21.37
C PRO A 20 10.27 44.23 22.31
N GLY A 21 10.23 43.20 23.17
CA GLY A 21 9.48 43.24 24.42
C GLY A 21 8.20 42.39 24.50
N ALA A 22 8.33 41.10 24.86
CA ALA A 22 7.28 40.37 25.56
C ALA A 22 7.90 39.46 26.65
N PRO A 23 7.27 39.33 27.83
CA PRO A 23 7.88 38.69 29.00
C PRO A 23 7.98 37.17 28.83
N SER A 24 9.09 36.60 29.32
CA SER A 24 9.39 35.18 29.32
C SER A 24 8.49 34.44 30.30
N VAL A 25 7.55 33.62 29.74
CA VAL A 25 6.88 32.57 30.49
C VAL A 25 7.87 31.41 30.60
N ARG A 26 8.30 31.09 31.82
CA ARG A 26 9.10 29.88 32.11
C ARG A 26 8.25 28.65 31.75
N ARG A 27 8.55 28.00 30.62
CA ARG A 27 8.09 26.64 30.30
C ARG A 27 8.89 25.65 31.13
N GLY A 28 8.22 24.87 31.95
CA GLY A 28 8.80 23.75 32.68
C GLY A 28 9.53 22.81 31.72
N ALA A 29 10.72 22.38 32.16
CA ALA A 29 11.58 21.48 31.44
C ALA A 29 10.84 20.17 31.11
N ARG A 30 10.43 19.99 29.88
CA ARG A 30 10.09 18.65 29.34
C ARG A 30 11.40 17.87 29.28
N ARG A 31 11.46 16.79 30.03
CA ARG A 31 12.53 15.80 29.91
C ARG A 31 12.49 15.25 28.49
N ASP A 32 13.45 15.64 27.67
CA ASP A 32 13.75 15.00 26.39
C ASP A 32 14.16 13.54 26.66
N ARG A 33 13.24 12.61 26.43
CA ARG A 33 13.61 11.22 26.22
C ARG A 33 13.96 11.08 24.73
N PRO A 34 15.12 10.48 24.39
CA PRO A 34 15.43 10.18 22.99
C PRO A 34 14.35 9.18 22.49
N ARG A 35 13.51 9.63 21.57
CA ARG A 35 12.59 8.78 20.84
C ARG A 35 13.41 7.99 19.82
N SER A 36 13.68 6.70 20.08
CA SER A 36 13.93 5.77 19.01
C SER A 36 12.62 5.64 18.25
N GLU A 37 12.56 6.10 17.01
CA GLU A 37 11.33 6.15 16.20
C GLU A 37 10.69 4.76 16.04
N ASN A 38 11.45 3.68 16.11
CA ASN A 38 10.96 2.30 16.00
C ASN A 38 10.43 1.70 17.31
N GLY A 39 10.95 2.04 18.49
CA GLY A 39 10.54 1.45 19.76
C GLY A 39 9.08 1.73 20.14
N GLY A 40 8.52 2.86 19.69
CA GLY A 40 7.12 3.21 19.97
C GLY A 40 6.11 2.38 19.17
N VAL A 41 6.41 2.02 17.93
CA VAL A 41 5.50 1.26 17.06
C VAL A 41 5.48 -0.22 17.45
N GLU A 42 6.61 -0.80 17.83
CA GLU A 42 6.72 -2.18 18.29
C GLU A 42 5.91 -2.43 19.57
N LEU A 43 5.93 -1.49 20.50
CA LEU A 43 5.04 -1.55 21.68
C LEU A 43 3.55 -1.58 21.29
N LEU A 44 3.18 -0.86 20.23
CA LEU A 44 1.79 -0.81 19.76
C LEU A 44 1.37 -2.09 19.06
N ILE A 45 2.21 -2.65 18.17
CA ILE A 45 1.92 -3.93 17.50
C ILE A 45 2.10 -5.14 18.44
N GLY A 46 2.86 -4.98 19.53
CA GLY A 46 3.06 -5.99 20.58
C GLY A 46 4.08 -7.07 20.23
N ARG A 47 4.95 -6.78 19.28
CA ARG A 47 6.08 -7.64 18.86
C ARG A 47 7.20 -6.81 18.23
N PRO A 48 8.42 -7.34 18.13
CA PRO A 48 9.46 -6.73 17.30
C PRO A 48 9.03 -6.67 15.85
N ALA A 49 9.44 -5.61 15.14
CA ALA A 49 9.27 -5.54 13.70
C ALA A 49 10.07 -6.64 12.99
N ARG A 50 9.49 -7.24 11.95
CA ARG A 50 10.18 -8.24 11.13
C ARG A 50 11.13 -7.56 10.17
N ASP A 51 12.41 -7.90 10.23
CA ASP A 51 13.38 -7.41 9.24
C ASP A 51 13.29 -8.28 7.98
N VAL A 52 12.68 -7.72 6.93
CA VAL A 52 12.50 -8.37 5.64
C VAL A 52 12.88 -7.41 4.51
N GLY A 53 13.27 -7.96 3.36
CA GLY A 53 13.56 -7.17 2.16
C GLY A 53 14.90 -6.42 2.21
N GLY A 54 15.84 -6.82 3.09
CA GLY A 54 17.24 -6.37 3.09
C GLY A 54 18.18 -7.39 2.47
N GLY A 55 19.47 -7.04 2.34
CA GLY A 55 20.50 -7.95 1.81
C GLY A 55 20.14 -8.53 0.44
N ASP A 56 20.21 -9.87 0.31
CA ASP A 56 19.95 -10.59 -0.94
C ASP A 56 18.56 -10.30 -1.54
N ALA A 57 17.58 -10.01 -0.70
CA ALA A 57 16.25 -9.65 -1.18
C ALA A 57 16.21 -8.31 -1.93
N ALA A 58 17.15 -7.41 -1.67
CA ALA A 58 17.23 -6.11 -2.33
C ALA A 58 18.25 -6.08 -3.51
N ALA A 59 19.04 -7.12 -3.69
CA ALA A 59 20.14 -7.13 -4.67
C ALA A 59 19.71 -6.83 -6.11
N TYR A 60 18.50 -7.24 -6.52
CA TYR A 60 17.98 -6.95 -7.87
C TYR A 60 17.62 -5.47 -8.10
N LEU A 61 17.61 -4.65 -7.06
CA LEU A 61 17.36 -3.21 -7.13
C LEU A 61 18.63 -2.40 -7.39
N ASP A 62 19.81 -3.00 -7.12
CA ASP A 62 21.08 -2.31 -7.36
C ASP A 62 21.20 -1.93 -8.84
N SER A 63 21.56 -0.68 -9.09
CA SER A 63 21.68 -0.09 -10.43
C SER A 63 20.41 -0.14 -11.29
N ALA A 64 19.26 -0.58 -10.74
CA ALA A 64 17.99 -0.67 -11.45
C ALA A 64 17.32 0.70 -11.63
N THR A 65 16.47 0.78 -12.68
CA THR A 65 15.46 1.84 -12.83
C THR A 65 14.15 1.34 -12.24
N VAL A 66 13.70 1.98 -11.18
CA VAL A 66 12.51 1.56 -10.43
C VAL A 66 11.41 2.61 -10.56
N LEU A 67 10.18 2.18 -10.81
CA LEU A 67 9.01 3.03 -10.83
C LEU A 67 8.06 2.64 -9.69
N VAL A 68 7.63 3.63 -8.92
CA VAL A 68 6.66 3.44 -7.83
C VAL A 68 5.44 4.30 -8.10
N THR A 69 4.25 3.68 -8.22
CA THR A 69 2.98 4.41 -8.27
C THR A 69 2.39 4.55 -6.87
N GLY A 70 1.72 5.67 -6.58
CA GLY A 70 1.32 6.00 -5.21
C GLY A 70 2.55 6.25 -4.33
N ALA A 71 3.60 6.82 -4.95
CA ALA A 71 4.92 6.97 -4.36
C ALA A 71 4.91 7.77 -3.05
N ALA A 72 4.09 8.81 -2.97
CA ALA A 72 4.00 9.66 -1.78
C ALA A 72 3.00 9.14 -0.71
N GLY A 73 2.38 7.99 -0.93
CA GLY A 73 1.59 7.29 0.10
C GLY A 73 2.47 6.77 1.23
N SER A 74 1.86 6.44 2.39
CA SER A 74 2.60 5.99 3.58
C SER A 74 3.53 4.80 3.34
N ILE A 75 3.13 3.83 2.50
CA ILE A 75 3.95 2.67 2.17
C ILE A 75 4.87 3.00 0.99
N GLY A 76 4.35 3.70 -0.03
CA GLY A 76 5.11 4.11 -1.21
C GLY A 76 6.35 4.92 -0.84
N ALA A 77 6.22 5.90 0.06
CA ALA A 77 7.34 6.73 0.51
C ALA A 77 8.41 5.92 1.25
N GLU A 78 8.02 4.99 2.14
CA GLU A 78 8.98 4.12 2.82
C GLU A 78 9.66 3.15 1.83
N LEU A 79 8.90 2.62 0.86
CA LEU A 79 9.46 1.81 -0.21
C LEU A 79 10.47 2.60 -1.05
N CYS A 80 10.15 3.85 -1.44
CA CYS A 80 11.07 4.71 -2.19
C CYS A 80 12.38 4.94 -1.43
N ARG A 81 12.32 5.23 -0.11
CA ARG A 81 13.52 5.34 0.72
C ARG A 81 14.32 4.04 0.78
N ARG A 82 13.65 2.88 0.84
CA ARG A 82 14.30 1.58 0.85
C ARG A 82 14.95 1.26 -0.50
N VAL A 83 14.28 1.53 -1.61
CA VAL A 83 14.80 1.36 -2.98
C VAL A 83 16.03 2.25 -3.21
N ALA A 84 16.00 3.50 -2.75
CA ALA A 84 17.17 4.39 -2.83
C ALA A 84 18.36 3.84 -2.04
N ARG A 85 18.13 3.36 -0.82
CA ARG A 85 19.18 2.72 0.01
C ARG A 85 19.72 1.42 -0.58
N ALA A 86 18.94 0.73 -1.42
CA ALA A 86 19.36 -0.48 -2.12
C ALA A 86 20.23 -0.21 -3.36
N GLY A 87 20.57 1.03 -3.66
CA GLY A 87 21.49 1.37 -4.76
C GLY A 87 20.81 1.50 -6.13
N ALA A 88 19.50 1.72 -6.18
CA ALA A 88 18.82 1.97 -7.45
C ALA A 88 19.45 3.16 -8.18
N ARG A 89 19.66 3.04 -9.50
CA ARG A 89 20.24 4.10 -10.34
C ARG A 89 19.25 5.24 -10.54
N ARG A 90 17.96 4.90 -10.74
CA ARG A 90 16.89 5.87 -11.01
C ARG A 90 15.61 5.44 -10.33
N LEU A 91 14.91 6.39 -9.72
CA LEU A 91 13.64 6.18 -9.03
C LEU A 91 12.57 7.13 -9.59
N ILE A 92 11.58 6.59 -10.28
CA ILE A 92 10.46 7.31 -10.86
C ILE A 92 9.30 7.30 -9.88
N LEU A 93 8.94 8.47 -9.36
CA LEU A 93 7.88 8.67 -8.37
C LEU A 93 6.59 9.08 -9.08
N VAL A 94 5.65 8.17 -9.24
CA VAL A 94 4.34 8.48 -9.87
C VAL A 94 3.31 8.72 -8.77
N GLU A 95 2.77 9.92 -8.71
CA GLU A 95 1.78 10.34 -7.72
C GLU A 95 0.80 11.35 -8.33
N GLN A 96 -0.45 11.33 -7.90
CA GLN A 96 -1.46 12.30 -8.34
C GLN A 96 -1.55 13.53 -7.43
N ALA A 97 -1.07 13.44 -6.19
CA ALA A 97 -1.05 14.55 -5.23
C ALA A 97 0.27 15.32 -5.35
N GLU A 98 0.20 16.59 -5.78
CA GLU A 98 1.38 17.44 -6.07
C GLU A 98 2.25 17.64 -4.82
N ALA A 99 1.68 18.17 -3.73
CA ALA A 99 2.45 18.56 -2.55
C ALA A 99 3.22 17.39 -1.92
N PRO A 100 2.59 16.21 -1.64
CA PRO A 100 3.33 15.07 -1.12
C PRO A 100 4.41 14.53 -2.08
N LEU A 101 4.21 14.66 -3.41
CA LEU A 101 5.20 14.26 -4.41
C LEU A 101 6.45 15.15 -4.34
N VAL A 102 6.26 16.46 -4.21
CA VAL A 102 7.37 17.43 -4.08
C VAL A 102 8.14 17.20 -2.79
N GLU A 103 7.44 17.00 -1.67
CA GLU A 103 8.06 16.71 -0.37
C GLU A 103 8.91 15.42 -0.44
N LEU A 104 8.36 14.33 -0.97
CA LEU A 104 9.09 13.07 -1.10
C LEU A 104 10.31 13.19 -2.02
N ALA A 105 10.17 13.90 -3.15
CA ALA A 105 11.29 14.12 -4.07
C ALA A 105 12.41 14.94 -3.41
N GLY A 106 12.06 15.93 -2.58
CA GLY A 106 13.00 16.69 -1.77
C GLY A 106 13.73 15.81 -0.74
N ASP A 107 12.97 14.99 0.01
CA ASP A 107 13.53 14.06 1.01
C ASP A 107 14.55 13.06 0.42
N LEU A 108 14.37 12.69 -0.85
CA LEU A 108 15.21 11.71 -1.55
C LEU A 108 16.37 12.36 -2.32
N GLY A 109 16.42 13.70 -2.40
CA GLY A 109 17.40 14.42 -3.23
C GLY A 109 18.87 14.12 -2.88
N ASP A 110 19.15 13.82 -1.61
CA ASP A 110 20.50 13.53 -1.11
C ASP A 110 20.82 12.02 -1.04
N ALA A 111 19.89 11.16 -1.50
CA ALA A 111 20.02 9.70 -1.34
C ALA A 111 20.94 9.03 -2.38
N GLY A 112 21.60 9.79 -3.27
CA GLY A 112 22.51 9.24 -4.29
C GLY A 112 21.81 8.53 -5.47
N VAL A 113 20.48 8.62 -5.56
CA VAL A 113 19.65 8.07 -6.63
C VAL A 113 19.12 9.21 -7.53
N GLU A 114 19.02 8.97 -8.85
CA GLU A 114 18.35 9.93 -9.73
C GLU A 114 16.84 9.89 -9.48
N VAL A 115 16.28 10.90 -8.83
CA VAL A 115 14.84 11.01 -8.53
C VAL A 115 14.10 11.73 -9.65
N VAL A 116 13.05 11.09 -10.17
CA VAL A 116 12.22 11.63 -11.25
C VAL A 116 10.77 11.72 -10.77
N PRO A 117 10.30 12.87 -10.26
CA PRO A 117 8.90 13.05 -9.90
C PRO A 117 8.03 13.15 -11.16
N VAL A 118 6.91 12.42 -11.16
CA VAL A 118 5.92 12.38 -12.23
C VAL A 118 4.54 12.59 -11.65
N LEU A 119 3.95 13.76 -11.91
CA LEU A 119 2.57 14.05 -11.55
C LEU A 119 1.64 13.36 -12.56
N ALA A 120 0.98 12.27 -12.13
CA ALA A 120 0.10 11.48 -12.98
C ALA A 120 -0.93 10.69 -12.19
N ASP A 121 -2.12 10.52 -12.82
CA ASP A 121 -3.18 9.64 -12.35
C ASP A 121 -3.08 8.28 -13.08
N VAL A 122 -3.00 7.19 -12.33
CA VAL A 122 -2.90 5.81 -12.85
C VAL A 122 -4.15 5.36 -13.61
N ARG A 123 -5.29 6.03 -13.44
CA ARG A 123 -6.53 5.76 -14.19
C ARG A 123 -6.41 6.08 -15.69
N SER A 124 -5.46 6.93 -16.06
CA SER A 124 -5.22 7.34 -17.45
C SER A 124 -4.27 6.37 -18.14
N LEU A 125 -4.80 5.43 -18.92
CA LEU A 125 -3.98 4.51 -19.73
C LEU A 125 -3.01 5.26 -20.67
N PRO A 126 -3.41 6.33 -21.41
CA PRO A 126 -2.44 7.07 -22.24
C PRO A 126 -1.30 7.67 -21.42
N ARG A 127 -1.59 8.13 -20.20
CA ARG A 127 -0.56 8.68 -19.32
C ARG A 127 0.36 7.60 -18.77
N ALA A 128 -0.19 6.46 -18.34
CA ALA A 128 0.59 5.31 -17.89
C ALA A 128 1.52 4.80 -19.00
N LEU A 129 1.03 4.66 -20.23
CA LEU A 129 1.82 4.29 -21.40
C LEU A 129 2.98 5.28 -21.64
N ASN A 130 2.68 6.58 -21.69
CA ASN A 130 3.71 7.61 -21.90
C ASN A 130 4.82 7.55 -20.85
N VAL A 131 4.45 7.38 -19.56
CA VAL A 131 5.41 7.32 -18.44
C VAL A 131 6.28 6.06 -18.55
N LEU A 132 5.66 4.90 -18.72
CA LEU A 132 6.38 3.62 -18.74
C LEU A 132 7.25 3.44 -19.99
N GLU A 133 6.76 3.83 -21.19
CA GLU A 133 7.54 3.80 -22.41
C GLU A 133 8.73 4.78 -22.38
N ARG A 134 8.54 5.97 -21.79
CA ARG A 134 9.60 6.98 -21.67
C ARG A 134 10.71 6.56 -20.73
N HIS A 135 10.36 5.95 -19.58
CA HIS A 135 11.33 5.69 -18.53
C HIS A 135 11.85 4.25 -18.55
N ARG A 136 11.12 3.30 -19.17
CA ARG A 136 11.46 1.87 -19.31
C ARG A 136 12.01 1.29 -18.00
N PRO A 137 11.24 1.27 -16.92
CA PRO A 137 11.72 0.76 -15.64
C PRO A 137 11.98 -0.75 -15.72
N ASP A 138 12.99 -1.20 -14.98
CA ASP A 138 13.28 -2.63 -14.79
C ASP A 138 12.26 -3.26 -13.84
N VAL A 139 11.80 -2.46 -12.86
CA VAL A 139 10.87 -2.89 -11.82
C VAL A 139 9.77 -1.84 -11.61
N VAL A 140 8.53 -2.32 -11.48
CA VAL A 140 7.37 -1.50 -11.13
C VAL A 140 6.80 -1.97 -9.80
N PHE A 141 6.66 -1.05 -8.84
CA PHE A 141 5.88 -1.24 -7.62
C PHE A 141 4.57 -0.46 -7.73
N HIS A 142 3.45 -1.17 -7.80
CA HIS A 142 2.15 -0.56 -7.97
C HIS A 142 1.39 -0.46 -6.64
N ALA A 143 1.62 0.66 -5.91
CA ALA A 143 1.00 0.93 -4.61
C ALA A 143 -0.15 1.94 -4.66
N ALA A 144 -0.42 2.56 -5.82
CA ALA A 144 -1.53 3.49 -6.00
C ALA A 144 -2.88 2.79 -5.84
N ALA A 145 -3.69 3.22 -4.87
CA ALA A 145 -5.03 2.69 -4.63
C ALA A 145 -5.83 3.57 -3.66
N TYR A 146 -7.15 3.51 -3.72
CA TYR A 146 -8.01 3.92 -2.61
C TYR A 146 -8.17 2.75 -1.63
N LYS A 147 -8.19 3.04 -0.30
CA LYS A 147 -8.10 2.01 0.75
C LYS A 147 -9.13 2.11 1.88
N GLN A 148 -9.94 3.15 1.92
CA GLN A 148 -10.89 3.39 3.02
C GLN A 148 -12.18 2.60 2.82
N VAL A 149 -12.35 1.49 3.57
CA VAL A 149 -13.49 0.57 3.39
C VAL A 149 -14.85 1.29 3.42
N PRO A 150 -15.24 2.04 4.48
CA PRO A 150 -16.56 2.65 4.50
C PRO A 150 -16.78 3.69 3.39
N LEU A 151 -15.74 4.46 3.06
CA LEU A 151 -15.84 5.47 2.00
C LEU A 151 -16.05 4.81 0.63
N LEU A 152 -15.39 3.68 0.37
CA LEU A 152 -15.53 2.98 -0.91
C LEU A 152 -16.85 2.24 -1.02
N GLU A 153 -17.50 1.88 0.09
CA GLU A 153 -18.88 1.43 0.06
C GLU A 153 -19.83 2.53 -0.46
N GLU A 154 -19.57 3.78 -0.17
CA GLU A 154 -20.34 4.93 -0.67
C GLU A 154 -19.94 5.31 -2.11
N HIS A 155 -18.67 5.10 -2.49
CA HIS A 155 -18.08 5.51 -3.77
C HIS A 155 -17.52 4.32 -4.57
N PRO A 156 -18.33 3.31 -4.95
CA PRO A 156 -17.85 2.10 -5.64
C PRO A 156 -17.30 2.39 -7.04
N VAL A 157 -17.80 3.42 -7.71
CA VAL A 157 -17.31 3.87 -9.02
C VAL A 157 -15.84 4.27 -8.93
N GLU A 158 -15.48 5.09 -7.95
CA GLU A 158 -14.11 5.53 -7.73
C GLU A 158 -13.18 4.38 -7.32
N ALA A 159 -13.72 3.43 -6.52
CA ALA A 159 -13.00 2.22 -6.15
C ALA A 159 -12.62 1.39 -7.39
N VAL A 160 -13.56 1.15 -8.29
CA VAL A 160 -13.33 0.42 -9.54
C VAL A 160 -12.39 1.19 -10.46
N ALA A 161 -12.64 2.49 -10.68
CA ALA A 161 -11.83 3.32 -11.56
C ALA A 161 -10.35 3.30 -11.16
N THR A 162 -10.06 3.40 -9.86
CA THR A 162 -8.67 3.44 -9.36
C THR A 162 -8.09 2.04 -9.16
N ASN A 163 -8.76 1.18 -8.40
CA ASN A 163 -8.16 -0.08 -7.96
C ASN A 163 -8.22 -1.19 -9.02
N VAL A 164 -9.20 -1.17 -9.93
CA VAL A 164 -9.33 -2.17 -10.99
C VAL A 164 -8.81 -1.63 -12.31
N LEU A 165 -9.43 -0.57 -12.83
CA LEU A 165 -9.09 -0.03 -14.15
C LEU A 165 -7.73 0.65 -14.14
N GLY A 166 -7.36 1.35 -13.06
CA GLY A 166 -6.02 1.89 -12.87
C GLY A 166 -4.94 0.80 -12.83
N THR A 167 -5.20 -0.31 -12.14
CA THR A 167 -4.28 -1.47 -12.14
C THR A 167 -4.18 -2.09 -13.53
N ALA A 168 -5.30 -2.28 -14.25
CA ALA A 168 -5.29 -2.79 -15.61
C ALA A 168 -4.48 -1.88 -16.56
N ALA A 169 -4.62 -0.55 -16.41
CA ALA A 169 -3.87 0.43 -17.19
C ALA A 169 -2.36 0.36 -16.92
N VAL A 170 -1.95 0.27 -15.65
CA VAL A 170 -0.53 0.14 -15.27
C VAL A 170 0.06 -1.18 -15.77
N VAL A 171 -0.66 -2.29 -15.62
CA VAL A 171 -0.22 -3.63 -16.09
C VAL A 171 -0.07 -3.64 -17.62
N ALA A 172 -1.06 -3.15 -18.37
CA ALA A 172 -0.99 -3.08 -19.83
C ALA A 172 0.18 -2.19 -20.30
N ALA A 173 0.39 -1.03 -19.64
CA ALA A 173 1.50 -0.14 -19.96
C ALA A 173 2.86 -0.77 -19.61
N ALA A 174 2.95 -1.52 -18.51
CA ALA A 174 4.16 -2.22 -18.10
C ALA A 174 4.55 -3.32 -19.09
N LEU A 175 3.59 -4.15 -19.52
CA LEU A 175 3.81 -5.16 -20.57
C LEU A 175 4.30 -4.52 -21.87
N ARG A 176 3.65 -3.45 -22.31
CA ARG A 176 4.03 -2.75 -23.54
C ARG A 176 5.41 -2.10 -23.47
N ALA A 177 5.82 -1.61 -22.31
CA ALA A 177 7.15 -1.08 -22.07
C ALA A 177 8.24 -2.15 -21.88
N GLY A 178 7.87 -3.44 -21.87
CA GLY A 178 8.78 -4.55 -21.68
C GLY A 178 9.23 -4.76 -20.22
N VAL A 179 8.48 -4.27 -19.26
CA VAL A 179 8.78 -4.43 -17.83
C VAL A 179 8.73 -5.90 -17.46
N GLN A 180 9.82 -6.43 -16.90
CA GLN A 180 9.92 -7.84 -16.55
C GLN A 180 9.44 -8.16 -15.14
N ARG A 181 9.34 -7.16 -14.26
CA ARG A 181 9.01 -7.35 -12.84
C ARG A 181 8.03 -6.29 -12.34
N LEU A 182 6.89 -6.75 -11.80
CA LEU A 182 5.89 -5.90 -11.18
C LEU A 182 5.40 -6.50 -9.86
N VAL A 183 5.34 -5.66 -8.82
CA VAL A 183 4.77 -6.01 -7.52
C VAL A 183 3.54 -5.17 -7.25
N PHE A 184 2.39 -5.81 -7.14
CA PHE A 184 1.10 -5.16 -6.84
C PHE A 184 0.78 -5.22 -5.35
N PHE A 185 0.33 -4.11 -4.79
CA PHE A 185 -0.04 -3.99 -3.39
C PHE A 185 -1.53 -4.31 -3.19
N SER A 186 -1.81 -5.51 -2.69
CA SER A 186 -3.13 -5.97 -2.29
C SER A 186 -3.35 -5.87 -0.77
N THR A 187 -4.33 -6.57 -0.24
CA THR A 187 -4.77 -6.48 1.15
C THR A 187 -5.34 -7.80 1.64
N ASP A 188 -5.31 -8.03 2.96
CA ASP A 188 -6.03 -9.09 3.67
C ASP A 188 -7.55 -9.12 3.35
N LYS A 189 -8.13 -7.97 2.97
CA LYS A 189 -9.56 -7.84 2.61
C LYS A 189 -9.91 -8.40 1.23
N ALA A 190 -8.91 -8.75 0.42
CA ALA A 190 -9.11 -9.43 -0.86
C ALA A 190 -9.47 -10.92 -0.68
N VAL A 191 -9.14 -11.50 0.49
CA VAL A 191 -9.49 -12.88 0.84
C VAL A 191 -10.98 -12.95 1.21
N GLU A 192 -11.73 -13.83 0.55
CA GLU A 192 -13.19 -13.96 0.74
C GLU A 192 -13.87 -12.58 0.74
N ALA A 193 -13.63 -11.79 -0.27
CA ALA A 193 -13.94 -10.37 -0.31
C ALA A 193 -15.44 -10.08 -0.17
N THR A 194 -15.83 -9.38 0.90
CA THR A 194 -17.20 -8.94 1.16
C THR A 194 -17.42 -7.46 0.88
N SER A 195 -16.38 -6.64 1.03
CA SER A 195 -16.42 -5.18 0.80
C SER A 195 -16.09 -4.81 -0.64
N VAL A 196 -16.51 -3.62 -1.07
CA VAL A 196 -16.12 -3.03 -2.36
C VAL A 196 -14.59 -2.97 -2.49
N LEU A 197 -13.88 -2.50 -1.44
CA LEU A 197 -12.42 -2.51 -1.42
C LEU A 197 -11.86 -3.91 -1.67
N GLY A 198 -12.27 -4.89 -0.88
CA GLY A 198 -11.78 -6.27 -0.98
C GLY A 198 -11.99 -6.83 -2.38
N ARG A 199 -13.21 -6.70 -2.92
CA ARG A 199 -13.57 -7.16 -4.26
C ARG A 199 -12.75 -6.51 -5.37
N THR A 200 -12.50 -5.18 -5.28
CA THR A 200 -11.66 -4.49 -6.26
C THR A 200 -10.20 -4.95 -6.20
N LYS A 201 -9.68 -5.23 -5.02
CA LYS A 201 -8.31 -5.72 -4.85
C LYS A 201 -8.15 -7.18 -5.30
N ALA A 202 -9.11 -8.05 -5.03
CA ALA A 202 -9.12 -9.43 -5.53
C ALA A 202 -9.17 -9.48 -7.07
N ALA A 203 -10.02 -8.65 -7.69
CA ALA A 203 -10.04 -8.51 -9.16
C ALA A 203 -8.68 -8.07 -9.72
N ALA A 204 -8.01 -7.15 -9.05
CA ALA A 204 -6.68 -6.67 -9.43
C ALA A 204 -5.59 -7.75 -9.24
N GLU A 205 -5.67 -8.61 -8.20
CA GLU A 205 -4.79 -9.79 -8.08
C GLU A 205 -4.92 -10.71 -9.31
N TRP A 206 -6.15 -10.98 -9.80
CA TRP A 206 -6.36 -11.77 -11.02
C TRP A 206 -5.79 -11.11 -12.28
N ILE A 207 -5.95 -9.79 -12.43
CA ILE A 207 -5.37 -9.04 -13.57
C ILE A 207 -3.85 -9.21 -13.58
N VAL A 208 -3.19 -9.02 -12.45
CA VAL A 208 -1.74 -9.11 -12.32
C VAL A 208 -1.24 -10.53 -12.56
N ALA A 209 -1.90 -11.54 -11.95
CA ALA A 209 -1.52 -12.94 -12.10
C ALA A 209 -1.69 -13.46 -13.54
N ASN A 210 -2.84 -13.13 -14.20
CA ASN A 210 -3.06 -13.49 -15.61
C ASN A 210 -2.02 -12.84 -16.52
N ALA A 211 -1.74 -11.55 -16.32
CA ALA A 211 -0.73 -10.84 -17.13
C ALA A 211 0.66 -11.47 -16.98
N GLY A 212 1.06 -11.83 -15.76
CA GLY A 212 2.32 -12.52 -15.50
C GLY A 212 2.41 -13.87 -16.22
N ARG A 213 1.37 -14.70 -16.05
CA ARG A 213 1.29 -16.04 -16.64
C ARG A 213 1.31 -16.01 -18.16
N GLU A 214 0.46 -15.19 -18.78
CA GLU A 214 0.30 -15.15 -20.24
C GLU A 214 1.53 -14.62 -20.98
N ASN A 215 2.29 -13.73 -20.34
CA ASN A 215 3.44 -13.07 -20.96
C ASN A 215 4.79 -13.60 -20.44
N GLY A 216 4.80 -14.56 -19.51
CA GLY A 216 6.03 -15.13 -18.95
C GLY A 216 6.88 -14.09 -18.19
N VAL A 217 6.23 -13.13 -17.54
CA VAL A 217 6.88 -12.05 -16.77
C VAL A 217 6.59 -12.19 -15.26
N ALA A 218 7.51 -11.71 -14.45
CA ALA A 218 7.46 -11.80 -13.00
C ALA A 218 6.51 -10.75 -12.37
N TYR A 219 5.22 -10.87 -12.64
CA TYR A 219 4.18 -10.02 -12.06
C TYR A 219 3.52 -10.74 -10.89
N THR A 220 3.65 -10.17 -9.71
CA THR A 220 3.19 -10.78 -8.46
C THR A 220 2.42 -9.79 -7.59
N SER A 221 1.74 -10.30 -6.57
CA SER A 221 0.96 -9.51 -5.62
C SER A 221 1.45 -9.74 -4.19
N ILE A 222 1.24 -8.73 -3.34
CA ILE A 222 1.42 -8.87 -1.89
C ILE A 222 0.12 -8.52 -1.17
N ARG A 223 -0.29 -9.31 -0.16
CA ARG A 223 -1.38 -8.98 0.75
C ARG A 223 -0.84 -8.35 2.01
N LEU A 224 -1.27 -7.14 2.28
CA LEU A 224 -0.91 -6.40 3.47
C LEU A 224 -2.01 -6.49 4.51
N GLY A 225 -1.62 -6.67 5.76
CA GLY A 225 -2.47 -6.42 6.90
C GLY A 225 -2.68 -4.91 7.13
N ASN A 226 -3.09 -4.54 8.33
CA ASN A 226 -3.27 -3.15 8.70
C ASN A 226 -1.92 -2.48 8.99
N VAL A 227 -1.48 -1.60 8.10
CA VAL A 227 -0.25 -0.83 8.32
C VAL A 227 -0.52 0.26 9.35
N VAL A 228 0.09 0.08 10.52
CA VAL A 228 -0.04 1.04 11.63
C VAL A 228 0.58 2.38 11.26
N ASP A 229 0.00 3.45 11.79
CA ASP A 229 0.43 4.84 11.57
C ASP A 229 0.35 5.33 10.11
N SER A 230 -0.25 4.53 9.20
CA SER A 230 -0.51 5.01 7.85
C SER A 230 -1.61 6.07 7.83
N ALA A 231 -1.55 7.01 6.87
CA ALA A 231 -2.55 8.07 6.73
C ALA A 231 -3.97 7.52 6.72
N GLY A 232 -4.85 8.07 7.58
CA GLY A 232 -6.23 7.62 7.75
C GLY A 232 -6.42 6.28 8.45
N SER A 233 -5.37 5.65 9.00
CA SER A 233 -5.49 4.44 9.81
C SER A 233 -6.01 4.73 11.23
N ILE A 234 -6.18 3.68 12.03
CA ILE A 234 -6.77 3.77 13.37
C ILE A 234 -5.89 4.54 14.36
N LEU A 235 -4.56 4.41 14.29
CA LEU A 235 -3.66 5.08 15.24
C LEU A 235 -3.69 6.61 15.19
N PRO A 236 -3.61 7.26 14.01
CA PRO A 236 -3.78 8.70 13.92
C PRO A 236 -5.14 9.18 14.45
N ARG A 237 -6.20 8.36 14.31
CA ARG A 237 -7.52 8.66 14.89
C ARG A 237 -7.49 8.58 16.41
N PHE A 238 -6.93 7.52 16.98
CA PHE A 238 -6.79 7.35 18.42
C PHE A 238 -5.94 8.45 19.05
N ARG A 239 -4.81 8.84 18.44
CA ARG A 239 -3.98 9.96 18.92
C ARG A 239 -4.80 11.26 19.01
N ARG A 240 -5.53 11.62 17.94
CA ARG A 240 -6.40 12.80 17.97
C ARG A 240 -7.51 12.73 19.02
N GLN A 241 -8.04 11.54 19.31
CA GLN A 241 -9.02 11.35 20.38
C GLN A 241 -8.38 11.55 21.76
N LEU A 242 -7.19 11.00 22.00
CA LEU A 242 -6.45 11.22 23.25
C LEU A 242 -6.08 12.71 23.45
N GLU A 243 -5.60 13.39 22.43
CA GLU A 243 -5.27 14.81 22.46
C GLU A 243 -6.45 15.69 22.83
N ARG A 244 -7.67 15.27 22.47
CA ARG A 244 -8.93 15.96 22.80
C ARG A 244 -9.55 15.49 24.12
N GLY A 245 -8.92 14.55 24.83
CA GLY A 245 -9.49 13.95 26.03
C GLY A 245 -10.77 13.15 25.77
N ALA A 246 -11.02 12.75 24.51
CA ALA A 246 -12.19 11.95 24.12
C ALA A 246 -11.95 10.44 24.32
N ALA A 247 -13.04 9.66 24.36
CA ALA A 247 -12.94 8.21 24.37
C ALA A 247 -12.38 7.68 23.05
N LEU A 248 -11.65 6.54 23.14
CA LEU A 248 -11.13 5.82 21.98
C LEU A 248 -12.26 4.99 21.37
N THR A 249 -12.68 5.32 20.15
CA THR A 249 -13.79 4.65 19.49
C THR A 249 -13.33 3.36 18.81
N VAL A 250 -13.87 2.22 19.25
CA VAL A 250 -13.63 0.88 18.70
C VAL A 250 -14.93 0.39 18.06
N THR A 251 -14.83 -0.20 16.87
CA THR A 251 -16.03 -0.67 16.15
C THR A 251 -16.67 -1.90 16.80
N ASP A 252 -15.85 -2.81 17.32
CA ASP A 252 -16.30 -3.98 18.04
C ASP A 252 -15.17 -4.47 18.98
N PRO A 253 -15.48 -4.89 20.23
CA PRO A 253 -14.46 -5.41 21.17
C PRO A 253 -13.74 -6.66 20.66
N GLN A 254 -14.39 -7.46 19.81
CA GLN A 254 -13.83 -8.69 19.26
C GLN A 254 -13.06 -8.46 17.94
N ALA A 255 -13.12 -7.26 17.37
CA ALA A 255 -12.45 -6.96 16.11
C ALA A 255 -10.93 -7.12 16.22
N THR A 256 -10.35 -7.95 15.36
CA THR A 256 -8.91 -8.21 15.30
C THR A 256 -8.32 -7.82 13.96
N ARG A 257 -7.04 -7.45 13.95
CA ARG A 257 -6.31 -7.12 12.71
C ARG A 257 -4.88 -7.66 12.77
N TYR A 258 -4.37 -8.08 11.61
CA TYR A 258 -2.94 -8.30 11.42
C TYR A 258 -2.26 -6.95 11.34
N LEU A 259 -1.41 -6.63 12.32
CA LEU A 259 -0.72 -5.33 12.38
C LEU A 259 0.69 -5.44 11.83
N MET A 260 1.07 -4.49 11.00
CA MET A 260 2.41 -4.37 10.44
C MET A 260 2.87 -2.92 10.35
N THR A 261 4.17 -2.70 10.28
CA THR A 261 4.77 -1.38 10.08
C THR A 261 4.86 -1.03 8.58
N ALA A 262 5.05 0.25 8.24
CA ALA A 262 5.33 0.64 6.85
C ALA A 262 6.66 0.03 6.36
N GLY A 263 7.66 -0.08 7.25
CA GLY A 263 8.93 -0.74 6.95
C GLY A 263 8.78 -2.22 6.61
N GLU A 264 7.93 -2.96 7.35
CA GLU A 264 7.60 -4.35 7.05
C GLU A 264 6.86 -4.49 5.71
N ALA A 265 5.89 -3.61 5.43
CA ALA A 265 5.16 -3.62 4.16
C ALA A 265 6.09 -3.35 2.96
N ALA A 266 6.97 -2.37 3.08
CA ALA A 266 7.98 -2.06 2.06
C ALA A 266 8.99 -3.20 1.89
N GLY A 267 9.43 -3.81 3.00
CA GLY A 267 10.32 -4.97 2.99
C GLY A 267 9.70 -6.19 2.30
N LEU A 268 8.44 -6.48 2.61
CA LEU A 268 7.69 -7.54 1.92
C LEU A 268 7.60 -7.30 0.41
N ALA A 269 7.37 -6.06 -0.03
CA ALA A 269 7.33 -5.73 -1.44
C ALA A 269 8.68 -5.99 -2.14
N VAL A 270 9.79 -5.62 -1.49
CA VAL A 270 11.14 -5.89 -2.00
C VAL A 270 11.41 -7.39 -2.07
N ALA A 271 11.08 -8.15 -1.02
CA ALA A 271 11.26 -9.60 -0.99
C ALA A 271 10.40 -10.31 -2.05
N ALA A 272 9.13 -9.93 -2.20
CA ALA A 272 8.25 -10.46 -3.24
C ALA A 272 8.79 -10.19 -4.66
N GLY A 273 9.34 -8.98 -4.88
CA GLY A 273 10.00 -8.65 -6.14
C GLY A 273 11.24 -9.49 -6.41
N ALA A 274 12.00 -9.92 -5.40
CA ALA A 274 13.14 -10.82 -5.55
C ALA A 274 12.73 -12.27 -5.84
N LEU A 275 11.61 -12.74 -5.27
CA LEU A 275 11.04 -14.06 -5.53
C LEU A 275 10.44 -14.16 -6.93
N ALA A 276 9.74 -13.10 -7.36
CA ALA A 276 9.30 -12.90 -8.74
C ALA A 276 8.43 -14.04 -9.34
N GLU A 277 7.57 -14.62 -8.50
CA GLU A 277 6.67 -15.72 -8.90
C GLU A 277 5.31 -15.18 -9.37
N PRO A 278 4.87 -15.42 -10.61
CA PRO A 278 3.67 -14.77 -11.17
C PRO A 278 2.35 -15.32 -10.66
N GLU A 279 2.28 -16.57 -10.25
CA GLU A 279 1.02 -17.24 -9.89
C GLU A 279 0.80 -17.35 -8.39
N VAL A 280 1.56 -16.59 -7.60
CA VAL A 280 1.45 -16.59 -6.14
C VAL A 280 1.23 -15.19 -5.61
N VAL A 281 0.61 -15.10 -4.45
CA VAL A 281 0.52 -13.89 -3.65
C VAL A 281 1.31 -14.09 -2.36
N PHE A 282 2.09 -13.09 -2.00
CA PHE A 282 2.94 -13.12 -0.80
C PHE A 282 2.31 -12.31 0.32
N TRP A 283 2.55 -12.74 1.56
CA TRP A 283 2.27 -11.94 2.75
C TRP A 283 3.31 -12.15 3.83
N LEU A 284 3.28 -11.29 4.82
CA LEU A 284 4.18 -11.35 5.96
C LEU A 284 3.50 -12.11 7.12
N ASP A 285 4.21 -13.06 7.71
CA ASP A 285 3.83 -13.60 9.02
C ASP A 285 3.96 -12.52 10.10
N CYS A 286 2.86 -11.82 10.32
CA CYS A 286 2.75 -10.78 11.34
C CYS A 286 2.51 -11.33 12.75
N GLY A 287 2.54 -12.66 12.93
CA GLY A 287 2.08 -13.31 14.16
C GLY A 287 0.55 -13.27 14.30
N PRO A 288 0.01 -13.56 15.49
CA PRO A 288 -1.43 -13.60 15.69
C PRO A 288 -2.10 -12.23 15.49
N PRO A 289 -3.37 -12.21 15.03
CA PRO A 289 -4.10 -10.96 14.87
C PRO A 289 -4.35 -10.29 16.23
N VAL A 290 -4.18 -8.98 16.27
CA VAL A 290 -4.27 -8.17 17.49
C VAL A 290 -5.69 -7.61 17.66
N PRO A 291 -6.33 -7.79 18.84
CA PRO A 291 -7.58 -7.11 19.15
C PRO A 291 -7.40 -5.57 19.10
N ILE A 292 -8.31 -4.89 18.41
CA ILE A 292 -8.23 -3.42 18.28
C ILE A 292 -8.37 -2.72 19.63
N VAL A 293 -9.11 -3.31 20.54
CA VAL A 293 -9.24 -2.80 21.92
C VAL A 293 -7.87 -2.83 22.66
N ASP A 294 -7.03 -3.83 22.39
CA ASP A 294 -5.70 -3.91 23.01
C ASP A 294 -4.74 -2.88 22.41
N LEU A 295 -4.85 -2.62 21.10
CA LEU A 295 -4.12 -1.51 20.46
C LEU A 295 -4.48 -0.16 21.10
N ALA A 296 -5.77 0.07 21.35
CA ALA A 296 -6.25 1.28 22.04
C ALA A 296 -5.67 1.40 23.46
N ARG A 297 -5.69 0.30 24.24
CA ARG A 297 -5.11 0.25 25.59
C ARG A 297 -3.59 0.46 25.59
N ARG A 298 -2.87 -0.14 24.65
CA ARG A 298 -1.42 0.05 24.49
C ARG A 298 -1.09 1.50 24.19
N LEU A 299 -1.82 2.13 23.27
CA LEU A 299 -1.62 3.53 22.95
C LEU A 299 -1.88 4.45 24.15
N ALA A 300 -2.95 4.24 24.89
CA ALA A 300 -3.25 5.01 26.09
C ALA A 300 -2.13 4.90 27.15
N ARG A 301 -1.59 3.69 27.36
CA ARG A 301 -0.41 3.49 28.24
C ARG A 301 0.82 4.25 27.77
N VAL A 302 1.10 4.27 26.46
CA VAL A 302 2.23 5.03 25.89
C VAL A 302 2.08 6.54 26.18
N HIS A 303 0.85 7.01 26.26
CA HIS A 303 0.54 8.41 26.58
C HIS A 303 0.32 8.67 28.09
N ASP A 304 0.47 7.65 28.93
CA ASP A 304 0.27 7.70 30.40
C ASP A 304 -1.12 8.21 30.78
N VAL A 305 -2.16 7.72 30.09
CA VAL A 305 -3.55 8.04 30.32
C VAL A 305 -4.41 6.78 30.44
N GLU A 306 -5.53 6.86 31.19
CA GLU A 306 -6.49 5.79 31.25
C GLU A 306 -7.25 5.65 29.92
N ALA A 307 -7.37 4.41 29.42
CA ALA A 307 -8.09 4.13 28.17
C ALA A 307 -9.60 4.12 28.41
N ARG A 308 -10.30 5.19 28.06
CA ARG A 308 -11.77 5.19 27.95
C ARG A 308 -12.13 4.69 26.56
N ILE A 309 -12.86 3.57 26.48
CA ILE A 309 -13.22 2.93 25.21
C ILE A 309 -14.72 3.03 25.00
N GLU A 310 -15.11 3.49 23.81
CA GLU A 310 -16.48 3.55 23.34
C GLU A 310 -16.68 2.61 22.16
N VAL A 311 -17.69 1.75 22.21
CA VAL A 311 -18.03 0.83 21.11
C VAL A 311 -19.06 1.49 20.21
N VAL A 312 -18.70 1.66 18.93
CA VAL A 312 -19.52 2.43 17.96
C VAL A 312 -20.20 1.57 16.89
N GLY A 313 -19.98 0.24 16.90
CA GLY A 313 -20.50 -0.68 15.89
C GLY A 313 -19.62 -0.78 14.63
N LEU A 314 -19.73 -1.90 13.92
CA LEU A 314 -19.06 -2.11 12.63
C LEU A 314 -19.64 -1.18 11.57
N ARG A 315 -18.78 -0.59 10.76
CA ARG A 315 -19.18 0.26 9.64
C ARG A 315 -19.43 -0.60 8.38
N PRO A 316 -20.18 -0.08 7.39
CA PRO A 316 -20.40 -0.81 6.13
C PRO A 316 -19.10 -1.34 5.52
N GLY A 317 -19.12 -2.62 5.12
CA GLY A 317 -17.98 -3.31 4.53
C GLY A 317 -16.88 -3.78 5.50
N GLU A 318 -16.96 -3.46 6.79
CA GLU A 318 -15.99 -3.94 7.78
C GLU A 318 -16.32 -5.35 8.27
N ARG A 319 -15.27 -6.11 8.59
CA ARG A 319 -15.35 -7.47 9.18
C ARG A 319 -14.80 -7.46 10.62
N LEU A 320 -15.26 -8.40 11.44
CA LEU A 320 -14.67 -8.64 12.77
C LEU A 320 -13.21 -9.09 12.64
N HIS A 321 -12.97 -10.07 11.77
CA HIS A 321 -11.66 -10.68 11.54
C HIS A 321 -11.31 -10.61 10.06
N GLU A 322 -10.07 -10.34 9.75
CA GLU A 322 -9.53 -10.37 8.38
C GLU A 322 -8.69 -11.63 8.19
N LEU A 323 -8.50 -12.06 6.95
CA LEU A 323 -7.76 -13.26 6.57
C LEU A 323 -6.63 -12.91 5.59
N LEU A 324 -5.46 -13.51 5.76
CA LEU A 324 -4.34 -13.40 4.82
C LEU A 324 -4.38 -14.49 3.74
N CYS A 325 -4.98 -15.63 4.06
CA CYS A 325 -5.27 -16.75 3.15
C CYS A 325 -6.59 -17.41 3.56
N ARG A 326 -7.18 -18.24 2.69
CA ARG A 326 -8.34 -19.07 3.04
C ARG A 326 -7.90 -20.25 3.91
N GLY A 327 -8.82 -20.87 4.62
CA GLY A 327 -8.52 -22.02 5.49
C GLY A 327 -8.07 -23.28 4.74
N ASP A 328 -8.42 -23.39 3.46
CA ASP A 328 -8.05 -24.48 2.54
C ASP A 328 -6.92 -24.12 1.57
N ASP A 329 -6.39 -22.91 1.62
CA ASP A 329 -5.25 -22.51 0.79
C ASP A 329 -3.99 -23.30 1.17
N VAL A 330 -3.24 -23.72 0.16
CA VAL A 330 -1.88 -24.25 0.33
C VAL A 330 -0.94 -23.09 0.65
N VAL A 331 -0.42 -23.06 1.88
CA VAL A 331 0.53 -22.05 2.33
C VAL A 331 1.94 -22.63 2.28
N ALA A 332 2.86 -21.94 1.62
CA ALA A 332 4.27 -22.29 1.57
C ALA A 332 5.15 -21.21 2.19
N THR A 333 6.27 -21.64 2.76
CA THR A 333 7.37 -20.77 3.17
C THR A 333 8.21 -20.40 1.97
N THR A 334 8.90 -19.25 2.04
CA THR A 334 9.86 -18.84 1.03
C THR A 334 11.28 -18.87 1.60
N ARG A 335 12.29 -18.65 0.75
CA ARG A 335 13.68 -18.48 1.22
C ARG A 335 13.91 -17.27 2.13
N PHE A 336 12.96 -16.31 2.16
CA PHE A 336 13.04 -15.16 3.06
C PHE A 336 12.23 -15.42 4.33
N PRO A 337 12.84 -15.28 5.51
CA PRO A 337 12.15 -15.48 6.79
C PRO A 337 10.88 -14.63 6.89
N TYR A 338 9.82 -15.20 7.46
CA TYR A 338 8.52 -14.58 7.66
C TYR A 338 7.73 -14.24 6.38
N VAL A 339 8.28 -14.48 5.19
CA VAL A 339 7.55 -14.30 3.93
C VAL A 339 6.92 -15.62 3.53
N LEU A 340 5.58 -15.62 3.51
CA LEU A 340 4.75 -16.76 3.12
C LEU A 340 4.08 -16.48 1.78
N CYS A 341 3.64 -17.53 1.11
CA CYS A 341 2.90 -17.40 -0.14
C CYS A 341 1.80 -18.45 -0.28
N THR A 342 0.83 -18.13 -1.13
CA THR A 342 -0.22 -19.05 -1.59
C THR A 342 -0.48 -18.81 -3.09
N PRO A 343 -0.92 -19.84 -3.85
CA PRO A 343 -1.33 -19.65 -5.23
C PRO A 343 -2.47 -18.62 -5.35
N VAL A 344 -2.42 -17.82 -6.42
CA VAL A 344 -3.56 -17.00 -6.84
C VAL A 344 -4.56 -17.90 -7.58
N GLU A 345 -5.83 -17.71 -7.29
CA GLU A 345 -6.91 -18.40 -8.00
C GLU A 345 -6.80 -18.15 -9.51
N ARG A 346 -6.79 -19.21 -10.30
CA ARG A 346 -6.72 -19.11 -11.77
C ARG A 346 -8.08 -18.82 -12.35
N VAL A 347 -8.18 -17.76 -13.12
CA VAL A 347 -9.38 -17.40 -13.89
C VAL A 347 -9.02 -17.37 -15.39
N ALA A 348 -9.97 -17.75 -16.23
CA ALA A 348 -9.77 -17.68 -17.67
C ALA A 348 -9.65 -16.20 -18.11
N PRO A 349 -8.64 -15.86 -18.94
CA PRO A 349 -8.41 -14.47 -19.36
C PRO A 349 -9.64 -13.83 -20.00
N GLU A 350 -10.28 -14.53 -20.95
CA GLU A 350 -11.45 -14.01 -21.67
C GLU A 350 -12.67 -13.84 -20.75
N TRP A 351 -12.77 -14.64 -19.70
CA TRP A 351 -13.80 -14.47 -18.69
C TRP A 351 -13.55 -13.21 -17.87
N LEU A 352 -12.30 -13.01 -17.43
CA LEU A 352 -11.88 -11.82 -16.66
C LEU A 352 -12.07 -10.54 -17.48
N ASP A 353 -11.62 -10.54 -18.74
CA ASP A 353 -11.72 -9.41 -19.66
C ASP A 353 -13.16 -8.94 -19.83
N ARG A 354 -14.10 -9.88 -20.04
CA ARG A 354 -15.54 -9.56 -20.15
C ARG A 354 -16.08 -8.92 -18.87
N ARG A 355 -15.64 -9.38 -17.69
CA ARG A 355 -16.06 -8.83 -16.41
C ARG A 355 -15.46 -7.45 -16.14
N ILE A 356 -14.19 -7.26 -16.46
CA ILE A 356 -13.54 -5.94 -16.36
C ILE A 356 -14.19 -4.94 -17.33
N ALA A 357 -14.49 -5.36 -18.56
CA ALA A 357 -15.21 -4.50 -19.52
C ALA A 357 -16.62 -4.10 -19.02
N ALA A 358 -17.33 -4.99 -18.34
CA ALA A 358 -18.61 -4.67 -17.72
C ALA A 358 -18.44 -3.64 -16.58
N LEU A 359 -17.43 -3.82 -15.73
CA LEU A 359 -17.10 -2.85 -14.67
C LEU A 359 -16.75 -1.49 -15.26
N ALA A 360 -15.93 -1.44 -16.31
CA ALA A 360 -15.54 -0.20 -16.99
C ALA A 360 -16.77 0.56 -17.51
N ARG A 361 -17.69 -0.13 -18.20
CA ARG A 361 -18.93 0.45 -18.72
C ARG A 361 -19.81 1.04 -17.62
N HIS A 362 -19.99 0.33 -16.49
CA HIS A 362 -20.75 0.86 -15.37
C HIS A 362 -20.06 2.03 -14.67
N ALA A 363 -18.73 2.03 -14.62
CA ALA A 363 -17.95 3.15 -14.08
C ALA A 363 -18.06 4.40 -14.96
N GLU A 364 -17.96 4.27 -16.30
CA GLU A 364 -18.17 5.34 -17.28
C GLU A 364 -19.55 5.98 -17.18
N LEU A 365 -20.58 5.15 -16.94
CA LEU A 365 -21.96 5.61 -16.72
C LEU A 365 -22.19 6.17 -15.32
N ALA A 366 -21.15 6.25 -14.46
CA ALA A 366 -21.24 6.64 -13.06
C ALA A 366 -22.33 5.88 -12.26
N SER A 367 -22.61 4.63 -12.65
CA SER A 367 -23.67 3.79 -12.07
C SER A 367 -23.17 3.03 -10.84
N ALA A 368 -23.32 3.58 -9.64
CA ALA A 368 -22.93 2.91 -8.40
C ALA A 368 -23.64 1.55 -8.23
N ALA A 369 -24.93 1.46 -8.55
CA ALA A 369 -25.69 0.21 -8.49
C ALA A 369 -25.16 -0.82 -9.50
N GLY A 370 -24.87 -0.41 -10.75
CA GLY A 370 -24.31 -1.27 -11.78
C GLY A 370 -22.91 -1.78 -11.41
N VAL A 371 -22.06 -0.91 -10.86
CA VAL A 371 -20.73 -1.29 -10.36
C VAL A 371 -20.83 -2.33 -9.24
N ARG A 372 -21.72 -2.15 -8.25
CA ARG A 372 -21.91 -3.12 -7.16
C ARG A 372 -22.38 -4.48 -7.69
N ALA A 373 -23.36 -4.46 -8.59
CA ALA A 373 -23.87 -5.71 -9.21
C ALA A 373 -22.77 -6.42 -10.02
N ALA A 374 -21.99 -5.68 -10.81
CA ALA A 374 -20.90 -6.24 -11.59
C ALA A 374 -19.75 -6.78 -10.71
N LEU A 375 -19.41 -6.11 -9.59
CA LEU A 375 -18.45 -6.61 -8.60
C LEU A 375 -18.96 -7.89 -7.91
N ALA A 376 -20.24 -7.95 -7.54
CA ALA A 376 -20.83 -9.16 -6.96
C ALA A 376 -20.78 -10.32 -7.96
N ALA A 377 -21.25 -10.12 -9.17
CA ALA A 377 -21.24 -11.12 -10.23
C ALA A 377 -19.83 -11.63 -10.58
N LEU A 378 -18.82 -10.78 -10.50
CA LEU A 378 -17.42 -11.16 -10.73
C LEU A 378 -16.94 -12.14 -9.66
N HIS A 379 -17.32 -11.98 -8.40
CA HIS A 379 -16.88 -12.86 -7.30
C HIS A 379 -17.75 -14.10 -7.09
N GLU A 380 -19.06 -14.03 -7.41
CA GLU A 380 -19.99 -15.17 -7.29
C GLU A 380 -19.86 -16.17 -8.45
N SER A 381 -19.40 -15.70 -9.61
CA SER A 381 -19.28 -16.51 -10.83
C SER A 381 -17.84 -16.87 -11.16
N ALA A 382 -16.89 -16.61 -10.27
CA ALA A 382 -15.50 -17.04 -10.48
C ALA A 382 -15.50 -18.56 -10.68
N PRO A 383 -14.87 -19.08 -11.75
CA PRO A 383 -14.77 -20.52 -11.96
C PRO A 383 -14.12 -21.16 -10.74
N VAL A 384 -14.65 -22.33 -10.33
CA VAL A 384 -14.05 -23.13 -9.25
C VAL A 384 -12.55 -23.26 -9.50
N PRO A 385 -11.70 -23.09 -8.47
CA PRO A 385 -10.24 -23.13 -8.65
C PRO A 385 -9.83 -24.39 -9.38
N PHE A 386 -9.06 -24.24 -10.44
CA PHE A 386 -8.38 -25.37 -11.07
C PHE A 386 -7.33 -25.85 -10.06
N SER A 387 -7.62 -26.96 -9.40
CA SER A 387 -6.70 -27.64 -8.48
C SER A 387 -5.56 -28.30 -9.29
N ALA A 388 -4.71 -27.50 -9.89
CA ALA A 388 -3.41 -27.97 -10.30
C ALA A 388 -2.42 -27.59 -9.18
N ALA A 389 -1.82 -28.59 -8.58
CA ALA A 389 -0.70 -28.39 -7.67
C ALA A 389 0.35 -27.54 -8.40
N VAL A 390 0.34 -26.24 -8.14
CA VAL A 390 1.52 -25.40 -8.40
C VAL A 390 2.57 -26.01 -7.49
N ALA A 391 3.58 -26.67 -8.07
CA ALA A 391 4.72 -27.11 -7.32
C ALA A 391 5.42 -25.82 -6.86
N LEU A 392 5.06 -25.38 -5.64
CA LEU A 392 5.78 -24.31 -4.97
C LEU A 392 7.18 -24.87 -4.73
N THR A 393 8.12 -24.53 -5.62
CA THR A 393 9.52 -24.92 -5.47
C THR A 393 10.08 -24.14 -4.30
N PRO A 394 10.67 -24.81 -3.29
CA PRO A 394 11.15 -24.17 -2.08
C PRO A 394 12.29 -23.17 -2.32
#